data_9203c5cccb0ec5c7f82095af99065bab
#
_entry.id   9203c5cccb0ec5c7f82095af99065bab
#
_cell.length_a   1.000
_cell.length_b   1.000
_cell.length_c   1.000
_cell.angle_alpha   90.00
_cell.angle_beta   90.00
_cell.angle_gamma   90.00
#
_symmetry.space_group_name_H-M   'P 1'
#
loop_
_entity.id
_entity.type
_entity.pdbx_description
1 polymer ?
#
loop_
_entity_poly.entity_id
_entity_poly.type
_entity_poly.pdbx_seq_one_letter_code
_entity_poly.pdbx_strand_id
1 'polypeptide(L)'
;MLLNRLLLVMSVLLLTSCGFQLRGTNLSERLEGDITYRLVRGQDLGPSYAHFQRVLKNTLARAGYREASPAELTLQMQSFQRENIDGAVDADLRVAEQISASTLSFSVLNSEGAVLADELRLEMRQIFRVDRTQLLGSFEQRSSVEQSLDQKLADQVVRALGVVMRGDRSAKTDAERTSRMAELEIMIERDAA
;
A
#
# COMPACT_ATOMS: atom_id res chain seq x y z
N MET A 1 -31.59 24.69 -40.36
CA MET A 1 -31.19 23.29 -40.09
C MET A 1 -29.68 23.12 -39.78
N LEU A 2 -28.78 23.86 -40.45
CA LEU A 2 -27.32 23.81 -40.21
C LEU A 2 -26.92 24.29 -38.81
N LEU A 3 -27.54 25.36 -38.29
CA LEU A 3 -27.23 25.95 -37.00
C LEU A 3 -27.53 24.98 -35.82
N ASN A 4 -28.64 24.21 -35.92
CA ASN A 4 -28.99 23.21 -34.90
C ASN A 4 -28.01 22.02 -34.88
N ARG A 5 -27.48 21.63 -36.05
CA ARG A 5 -26.50 20.55 -36.16
C ARG A 5 -25.16 21.00 -35.59
N LEU A 6 -24.77 22.24 -35.81
CA LEU A 6 -23.54 22.84 -35.26
C LEU A 6 -23.57 22.93 -33.74
N LEU A 7 -24.73 23.36 -33.16
CA LEU A 7 -24.96 23.41 -31.72
C LEU A 7 -24.87 22.04 -31.06
N LEU A 8 -25.37 21.00 -31.71
CA LEU A 8 -25.38 19.62 -31.21
C LEU A 8 -23.96 19.03 -31.20
N VAL A 9 -23.18 19.29 -32.25
CA VAL A 9 -21.75 18.88 -32.30
C VAL A 9 -20.92 19.60 -31.24
N MET A 10 -21.14 20.88 -31.02
CA MET A 10 -20.44 21.67 -30.02
C MET A 10 -20.79 21.23 -28.60
N SER A 11 -22.03 20.82 -28.35
CA SER A 11 -22.48 20.24 -27.06
C SER A 11 -21.83 18.90 -26.77
N VAL A 12 -21.65 18.04 -27.76
CA VAL A 12 -20.96 16.74 -27.61
C VAL A 12 -19.48 16.92 -27.37
N LEU A 13 -18.83 17.90 -28.01
CA LEU A 13 -17.41 18.23 -27.77
C LEU A 13 -17.15 18.76 -26.36
N LEU A 14 -18.10 19.50 -25.77
CA LEU A 14 -17.97 20.01 -24.39
C LEU A 14 -18.12 18.91 -23.33
N LEU A 15 -18.85 17.83 -23.65
CA LEU A 15 -19.03 16.67 -22.75
C LEU A 15 -17.79 15.77 -22.68
N THR A 16 -16.93 15.78 -23.71
CA THR A 16 -15.66 15.03 -23.72
C THR A 16 -14.51 15.78 -23.02
N SER A 17 -14.67 17.07 -22.71
CA SER A 17 -13.66 17.88 -22.04
C SER A 17 -13.60 17.70 -20.52
N CYS A 18 -14.59 17.09 -19.89
CA CYS A 18 -14.48 16.65 -18.52
C CYS A 18 -13.70 15.33 -18.47
N GLY A 19 -12.39 15.43 -18.42
CA GLY A 19 -11.50 14.32 -18.09
C GLY A 19 -11.79 13.84 -16.67
N PHE A 20 -12.87 13.10 -16.48
CA PHE A 20 -13.17 12.42 -15.23
C PHE A 20 -12.17 11.27 -15.07
N GLN A 21 -10.97 11.59 -14.60
CA GLN A 21 -10.04 10.58 -14.14
C GLN A 21 -10.63 9.99 -12.86
N LEU A 22 -11.11 8.75 -12.93
CA LEU A 22 -11.45 7.98 -11.74
C LEU A 22 -10.21 7.98 -10.82
N ARG A 23 -10.32 8.71 -9.72
CA ARG A 23 -9.30 8.76 -8.68
C ARG A 23 -9.24 7.38 -8.04
N GLY A 24 -8.36 6.51 -8.53
CA GLY A 24 -8.23 5.12 -8.08
C GLY A 24 -7.70 4.17 -9.14
N THR A 25 -7.69 4.55 -10.42
CA THR A 25 -7.14 3.72 -11.50
C THR A 25 -5.65 3.93 -11.73
N ASN A 26 -5.01 4.90 -11.05
CA ASN A 26 -3.56 5.15 -11.14
C ASN A 26 -2.71 4.15 -10.31
N LEU A 27 -3.29 3.02 -9.86
CA LEU A 27 -2.49 1.86 -9.43
C LEU A 27 -1.79 1.19 -10.63
N SER A 28 -2.10 1.60 -11.83
CA SER A 28 -1.47 1.15 -13.07
C SER A 28 -0.47 2.15 -13.68
N GLU A 29 0.07 3.09 -12.93
CA GLU A 29 1.44 3.46 -13.18
C GLU A 29 2.25 2.19 -12.84
N ARG A 30 2.23 1.24 -13.78
CA ARG A 30 3.13 0.09 -13.78
C ARG A 30 4.49 0.68 -13.53
N LEU A 31 5.00 0.40 -12.34
CA LEU A 31 6.43 0.53 -12.11
C LEU A 31 7.07 -0.14 -13.31
N GLU A 32 7.72 0.62 -14.19
CA GLU A 32 8.40 0.09 -15.36
C GLU A 32 9.45 -0.90 -14.84
N GLY A 33 9.14 -2.19 -14.93
CA GLY A 33 9.93 -3.30 -14.44
C GLY A 33 9.18 -4.12 -13.38
N ASP A 34 9.24 -5.43 -13.52
CA ASP A 34 8.80 -6.41 -12.50
C ASP A 34 9.70 -6.28 -11.26
N ILE A 35 9.32 -5.42 -10.30
CA ILE A 35 10.07 -5.28 -9.06
C ILE A 35 9.99 -6.58 -8.29
N THR A 36 11.15 -7.15 -7.98
CA THR A 36 11.21 -8.37 -7.21
C THR A 36 11.29 -8.10 -5.71
N TYR A 37 10.57 -8.92 -4.93
CA TYR A 37 10.58 -8.81 -3.48
C TYR A 37 10.77 -10.15 -2.80
N ARG A 38 11.22 -10.12 -1.56
CA ARG A 38 11.31 -11.25 -0.64
C ARG A 38 10.67 -10.88 0.71
N LEU A 39 9.86 -11.79 1.25
CA LEU A 39 9.29 -11.66 2.60
C LEU A 39 10.19 -12.39 3.61
N VAL A 40 10.68 -11.68 4.60
CA VAL A 40 11.39 -12.23 5.75
C VAL A 40 10.49 -12.14 6.98
N ARG A 41 10.30 -13.27 7.67
CA ARG A 41 9.45 -13.35 8.86
C ARG A 41 10.25 -12.97 10.10
N GLY A 42 9.71 -12.06 10.90
CA GLY A 42 10.15 -11.80 12.27
C GLY A 42 9.64 -12.83 13.27
N GLN A 43 9.92 -12.60 14.54
CA GLN A 43 9.58 -13.53 15.62
C GLN A 43 8.17 -13.28 16.18
N ASP A 44 7.69 -12.05 16.17
CA ASP A 44 6.42 -11.65 16.79
C ASP A 44 5.27 -11.53 15.77
N LEU A 45 5.05 -12.61 15.04
CA LEU A 45 3.96 -12.73 14.08
C LEU A 45 2.91 -13.71 14.62
N GLY A 46 1.82 -13.19 15.16
CA GLY A 46 0.73 -13.96 15.73
C GLY A 46 0.09 -14.98 14.75
N PRO A 47 -0.83 -15.81 15.22
CA PRO A 47 -1.42 -16.91 14.43
C PRO A 47 -2.18 -16.42 13.19
N SER A 48 -2.77 -15.23 13.24
CA SER A 48 -3.52 -14.64 12.12
C SER A 48 -2.62 -14.16 10.97
N TYR A 49 -1.31 -14.08 11.17
CA TYR A 49 -0.37 -13.62 10.14
C TYR A 49 -0.36 -14.49 8.89
N ALA A 50 -0.49 -15.81 9.03
CA ALA A 50 -0.47 -16.71 7.87
C ALA A 50 -1.60 -16.44 6.86
N HIS A 51 -2.78 -16.01 7.34
CA HIS A 51 -3.87 -15.56 6.47
C HIS A 51 -3.53 -14.23 5.81
N PHE A 52 -3.12 -13.24 6.60
CA PHE A 52 -2.68 -11.93 6.10
C PHE A 52 -1.57 -12.05 5.06
N GLN A 53 -0.55 -12.89 5.30
CA GLN A 53 0.56 -13.11 4.37
C GLN A 53 0.08 -13.55 2.99
N ARG A 54 -0.91 -14.45 2.91
CA ARG A 54 -1.48 -14.88 1.63
C ARG A 54 -2.18 -13.71 0.90
N VAL A 55 -2.96 -12.93 1.64
CA VAL A 55 -3.62 -11.74 1.09
C VAL A 55 -2.60 -10.72 0.60
N LEU A 56 -1.55 -10.48 1.38
CA LEU A 56 -0.46 -9.56 1.02
C LEU A 56 0.26 -10.00 -0.25
N LYS A 57 0.66 -11.29 -0.36
CA LYS A 57 1.31 -11.82 -1.57
C LYS A 57 0.44 -11.64 -2.81
N ASN A 58 -0.86 -11.94 -2.71
CA ASN A 58 -1.80 -11.77 -3.81
C ASN A 58 -1.96 -10.29 -4.20
N THR A 59 -1.95 -9.38 -3.23
CA THR A 59 -2.08 -7.94 -3.46
C THR A 59 -0.81 -7.38 -4.10
N LEU A 60 0.37 -7.79 -3.63
CA LEU A 60 1.67 -7.45 -4.23
C LEU A 60 1.75 -7.94 -5.68
N ALA A 61 1.35 -9.19 -5.96
CA ALA A 61 1.35 -9.73 -7.32
C ALA A 61 0.43 -8.93 -8.25
N ARG A 62 -0.77 -8.54 -7.79
CA ARG A 62 -1.68 -7.68 -8.55
C ARG A 62 -1.12 -6.28 -8.81
N ALA A 63 -0.29 -5.78 -7.91
CA ALA A 63 0.38 -4.49 -8.04
C ALA A 63 1.66 -4.55 -8.91
N GLY A 64 2.03 -5.72 -9.45
CA GLY A 64 3.20 -5.90 -10.33
C GLY A 64 4.48 -6.28 -9.60
N TYR A 65 4.42 -6.61 -8.31
CA TYR A 65 5.57 -7.13 -7.57
C TYR A 65 5.64 -8.65 -7.73
N ARG A 66 6.85 -9.18 -7.91
CA ARG A 66 7.09 -10.63 -8.05
C ARG A 66 7.97 -11.15 -6.92
N GLU A 67 7.55 -12.22 -6.26
CA GLU A 67 8.38 -12.89 -5.25
C GLU A 67 9.56 -13.61 -5.91
N ALA A 68 10.78 -13.31 -5.48
CA ALA A 68 12.02 -13.89 -6.01
C ALA A 68 13.12 -13.99 -4.94
N SER A 69 14.13 -14.80 -5.24
CA SER A 69 15.38 -14.86 -4.48
C SER A 69 16.53 -15.13 -5.47
N PRO A 70 17.48 -14.18 -5.68
CA PRO A 70 17.59 -12.89 -4.99
C PRO A 70 16.46 -11.92 -5.36
N ALA A 71 16.24 -10.89 -4.55
CA ALA A 71 15.21 -9.90 -4.71
C ALA A 71 15.75 -8.47 -4.58
N GLU A 72 15.14 -7.52 -5.30
CA GLU A 72 15.49 -6.10 -5.21
C GLU A 72 15.08 -5.48 -3.87
N LEU A 73 13.95 -5.96 -3.33
CA LEU A 73 13.42 -5.51 -2.04
C LEU A 73 13.32 -6.67 -1.06
N THR A 74 13.70 -6.42 0.18
CA THR A 74 13.41 -7.31 1.30
C THR A 74 12.42 -6.62 2.23
N LEU A 75 11.24 -7.23 2.41
CA LEU A 75 10.22 -6.82 3.36
C LEU A 75 10.42 -7.65 4.63
N GLN A 76 11.00 -7.03 5.65
CA GLN A 76 11.23 -7.67 6.94
C GLN A 76 10.04 -7.43 7.85
N MET A 77 9.16 -8.42 8.00
CA MET A 77 8.01 -8.37 8.87
C MET A 77 8.45 -8.52 10.33
N GLN A 78 8.16 -7.51 11.14
CA GLN A 78 8.59 -7.45 12.57
C GLN A 78 7.49 -7.95 13.48
N SER A 79 6.28 -7.38 13.40
CA SER A 79 5.13 -7.78 14.20
C SER A 79 3.83 -7.71 13.42
N PHE A 80 2.89 -8.58 13.76
CA PHE A 80 1.51 -8.53 13.27
C PHE A 80 0.57 -8.87 14.43
N GLN A 81 -0.33 -7.95 14.75
CA GLN A 81 -1.28 -8.10 15.84
C GLN A 81 -2.69 -7.86 15.34
N ARG A 82 -3.61 -8.67 15.84
CA ARG A 82 -5.05 -8.49 15.62
C ARG A 82 -5.75 -8.50 16.97
N GLU A 83 -6.56 -7.47 17.18
CA GLU A 83 -7.31 -7.27 18.42
C GLU A 83 -8.79 -7.06 18.10
N ASN A 84 -9.64 -7.58 18.96
CA ASN A 84 -11.06 -7.29 18.97
C ASN A 84 -11.39 -6.63 20.30
N ILE A 85 -11.84 -5.39 20.23
CA ILE A 85 -12.13 -4.55 21.39
C ILE A 85 -13.64 -4.35 21.44
N ASP A 86 -14.23 -4.50 22.61
CA ASP A 86 -15.63 -4.17 22.81
C ASP A 86 -15.78 -2.65 22.71
N GLY A 87 -16.70 -2.22 21.85
CA GLY A 87 -17.01 -0.84 21.61
C GLY A 87 -18.19 -0.36 22.47
N ALA A 88 -19.30 0.06 21.83
CA ALA A 88 -20.49 0.51 22.54
C ALA A 88 -21.27 -0.66 23.15
N VAL A 89 -21.92 -0.38 24.30
CA VAL A 89 -22.91 -1.28 24.93
C VAL A 89 -24.33 -0.73 24.71
N ASP A 90 -25.31 -1.64 24.67
CA ASP A 90 -26.73 -1.28 24.62
C ASP A 90 -27.27 -0.90 26.02
N ALA A 91 -28.59 -0.60 26.09
CA ALA A 91 -29.27 -0.23 27.34
C ALA A 91 -29.25 -1.38 28.39
N ASP A 92 -29.06 -2.63 27.97
CA ASP A 92 -28.94 -3.79 28.84
C ASP A 92 -27.47 -4.13 29.21
N LEU A 93 -26.55 -3.20 28.97
CA LEU A 93 -25.10 -3.33 29.20
C LEU A 93 -24.46 -4.50 28.39
N ARG A 94 -25.05 -4.84 27.24
CA ARG A 94 -24.52 -5.85 26.34
C ARG A 94 -23.68 -5.18 25.25
N VAL A 95 -22.61 -5.82 24.82
CA VAL A 95 -21.80 -5.32 23.72
C VAL A 95 -22.65 -5.27 22.45
N ALA A 96 -22.90 -4.07 21.94
CA ALA A 96 -23.64 -3.81 20.72
C ALA A 96 -22.72 -3.59 19.53
N GLU A 97 -21.51 -3.11 19.78
CA GLU A 97 -20.51 -2.85 18.75
C GLU A 97 -19.15 -3.43 19.18
N GLN A 98 -18.42 -3.95 18.21
CA GLN A 98 -17.03 -4.36 18.37
C GLN A 98 -16.14 -3.62 17.37
N ILE A 99 -14.90 -3.38 17.79
CA ILE A 99 -13.85 -2.79 16.96
C ILE A 99 -12.84 -3.90 16.69
N SER A 100 -12.67 -4.28 15.43
CA SER A 100 -11.55 -5.12 15.02
C SER A 100 -10.42 -4.24 14.52
N ALA A 101 -9.22 -4.43 15.07
CA ALA A 101 -8.01 -3.71 14.70
C ALA A 101 -6.93 -4.69 14.23
N SER A 102 -6.20 -4.33 13.19
CA SER A 102 -5.02 -5.07 12.73
C SER A 102 -3.85 -4.10 12.60
N THR A 103 -2.73 -4.43 13.24
CA THR A 103 -1.49 -3.63 13.21
C THR A 103 -0.38 -4.48 12.62
N LEU A 104 0.39 -3.89 11.70
CA LEU A 104 1.57 -4.47 11.08
C LEU A 104 2.75 -3.52 11.28
N SER A 105 3.90 -4.05 11.73
CA SER A 105 5.20 -3.35 11.69
C SER A 105 6.16 -4.10 10.78
N PHE A 106 6.86 -3.38 9.91
CA PHE A 106 7.83 -3.95 8.97
C PHE A 106 8.86 -2.92 8.54
N SER A 107 10.01 -3.39 8.08
CA SER A 107 11.06 -2.58 7.45
C SER A 107 11.24 -2.98 6.00
N VAL A 108 11.75 -2.06 5.20
CA VAL A 108 12.05 -2.27 3.77
C VAL A 108 13.55 -2.08 3.56
N LEU A 109 14.19 -3.08 2.99
CA LEU A 109 15.61 -3.04 2.65
C LEU A 109 15.79 -3.23 1.13
N ASN A 110 16.86 -2.67 0.58
CA ASN A 110 17.25 -2.89 -0.81
C ASN A 110 17.99 -4.23 -1.00
N SER A 111 18.43 -4.52 -2.24
CA SER A 111 19.20 -5.73 -2.59
C SER A 111 20.55 -5.84 -1.87
N GLU A 112 21.13 -4.71 -1.45
CA GLU A 112 22.41 -4.62 -0.73
C GLU A 112 22.24 -4.76 0.79
N GLY A 113 21.00 -4.82 1.28
CA GLY A 113 20.68 -4.87 2.70
C GLY A 113 20.62 -3.49 3.37
N ALA A 114 20.74 -2.40 2.62
CA ALA A 114 20.56 -1.06 3.16
C ALA A 114 19.08 -0.80 3.46
N VAL A 115 18.80 -0.16 4.59
CA VAL A 115 17.45 0.15 5.03
C VAL A 115 16.91 1.33 4.24
N LEU A 116 15.86 1.11 3.44
CA LEU A 116 15.13 2.14 2.72
C LEU A 116 14.06 2.81 3.59
N ALA A 117 13.43 2.02 4.44
CA ALA A 117 12.50 2.50 5.45
C ALA A 117 12.51 1.57 6.65
N ASP A 118 12.65 2.13 7.83
CA ASP A 118 12.68 1.39 9.08
C ASP A 118 11.36 1.56 9.84
N GLU A 119 10.94 0.48 10.52
CA GLU A 119 9.81 0.45 11.43
C GLU A 119 8.53 1.12 10.92
N LEU A 120 8.13 0.82 9.66
CA LEU A 120 6.84 1.26 9.14
C LEU A 120 5.73 0.56 9.92
N ARG A 121 4.89 1.35 10.62
CA ARG A 121 3.73 0.85 11.36
C ARG A 121 2.45 1.24 10.65
N LEU A 122 1.66 0.24 10.28
CA LEU A 122 0.35 0.41 9.66
C LEU A 122 -0.71 -0.16 10.58
N GLU A 123 -1.80 0.57 10.76
CA GLU A 123 -2.94 0.16 11.56
C GLU A 123 -4.23 0.38 10.81
N MET A 124 -5.10 -0.63 10.82
CA MET A 124 -6.43 -0.58 10.24
C MET A 124 -7.46 -1.00 11.28
N ARG A 125 -8.54 -0.22 11.38
CA ARG A 125 -9.65 -0.49 12.29
C ARG A 125 -10.97 -0.54 11.55
N GLN A 126 -11.87 -1.40 12.00
CA GLN A 126 -13.23 -1.48 11.50
C GLN A 126 -14.20 -1.75 12.64
N ILE A 127 -15.25 -0.93 12.72
CA ILE A 127 -16.35 -1.09 13.68
C ILE A 127 -17.40 -1.96 13.02
N PHE A 128 -17.97 -2.91 13.76
CA PHE A 128 -19.13 -3.69 13.32
C PHE A 128 -20.08 -3.96 14.49
N ARG A 129 -21.36 -4.10 14.17
CA ARG A 129 -22.38 -4.41 15.15
C ARG A 129 -22.43 -5.92 15.42
N VAL A 130 -22.64 -6.27 16.68
CA VAL A 130 -22.78 -7.66 17.12
C VAL A 130 -24.25 -7.93 17.40
N ASP A 131 -24.85 -8.79 16.58
CA ASP A 131 -26.20 -9.32 16.85
C ASP A 131 -26.08 -10.65 17.60
N ARG A 132 -26.33 -10.61 18.90
CA ARG A 132 -26.25 -11.80 19.76
C ARG A 132 -27.43 -12.77 19.61
N THR A 133 -28.49 -12.35 18.95
CA THR A 133 -29.62 -13.25 18.67
C THR A 133 -29.30 -14.22 17.54
N GLN A 134 -28.26 -13.89 16.71
CA GLN A 134 -27.79 -14.71 15.59
C GLN A 134 -26.30 -15.04 15.75
N LEU A 135 -26.00 -16.01 16.63
CA LEU A 135 -24.62 -16.42 16.92
C LEU A 135 -23.83 -16.81 15.65
N LEU A 136 -24.43 -17.57 14.74
CA LEU A 136 -23.79 -17.98 13.49
C LEU A 136 -23.51 -16.76 12.59
N GLY A 137 -24.46 -15.84 12.46
CA GLY A 137 -24.29 -14.59 11.69
C GLY A 137 -23.19 -13.71 12.23
N SER A 138 -22.96 -13.67 13.55
CA SER A 138 -21.89 -12.89 14.15
C SER A 138 -20.49 -13.43 13.85
N PHE A 139 -20.32 -14.75 13.71
CA PHE A 139 -19.05 -15.35 13.29
C PHE A 139 -18.72 -15.05 11.82
N GLU A 140 -19.72 -15.19 10.94
CA GLU A 140 -19.55 -14.86 9.52
C GLU A 140 -19.23 -13.38 9.32
N GLN A 141 -19.92 -12.50 10.04
CA GLN A 141 -19.66 -11.09 10.00
C GLN A 141 -18.24 -10.73 10.46
N ARG A 142 -17.78 -11.34 11.56
CA ARG A 142 -16.40 -11.15 12.05
C ARG A 142 -15.38 -11.61 11.00
N SER A 143 -15.55 -12.79 10.42
CA SER A 143 -14.68 -13.30 9.37
C SER A 143 -14.62 -12.37 8.16
N SER A 144 -15.76 -11.82 7.73
CA SER A 144 -15.84 -10.84 6.66
C SER A 144 -15.11 -9.55 6.99
N VAL A 145 -15.24 -9.05 8.22
CA VAL A 145 -14.53 -7.86 8.71
C VAL A 145 -13.02 -8.10 8.72
N GLU A 146 -12.57 -9.25 9.22
CA GLU A 146 -11.14 -9.60 9.25
C GLU A 146 -10.54 -9.72 7.85
N GLN A 147 -11.26 -10.32 6.89
CA GLN A 147 -10.84 -10.37 5.49
C GLN A 147 -10.74 -8.97 4.86
N SER A 148 -11.73 -8.10 5.16
CA SER A 148 -11.72 -6.70 4.71
C SER A 148 -10.54 -5.93 5.29
N LEU A 149 -10.20 -6.13 6.57
CA LEU A 149 -9.05 -5.51 7.22
C LEU A 149 -7.74 -5.99 6.60
N ASP A 150 -7.60 -7.29 6.34
CA ASP A 150 -6.42 -7.85 5.70
C ASP A 150 -6.20 -7.26 4.30
N GLN A 151 -7.27 -7.13 3.51
CA GLN A 151 -7.18 -6.52 2.19
C GLN A 151 -6.77 -5.04 2.27
N LYS A 152 -7.43 -4.26 3.13
CA LYS A 152 -7.11 -2.83 3.33
C LYS A 152 -5.66 -2.64 3.81
N LEU A 153 -5.20 -3.48 4.74
CA LEU A 153 -3.85 -3.41 5.26
C LEU A 153 -2.82 -3.78 4.18
N ALA A 154 -3.07 -4.83 3.39
CA ALA A 154 -2.22 -5.20 2.26
C ALA A 154 -2.14 -4.10 1.19
N ASP A 155 -3.25 -3.43 0.89
CA ASP A 155 -3.28 -2.27 -0.01
C ASP A 155 -2.47 -1.08 0.56
N GLN A 156 -2.47 -0.91 1.89
CA GLN A 156 -1.63 0.10 2.54
C GLN A 156 -0.14 -0.24 2.42
N VAL A 157 0.24 -1.50 2.57
CA VAL A 157 1.63 -1.95 2.35
C VAL A 157 2.09 -1.60 0.94
N VAL A 158 1.27 -1.92 -0.09
CA VAL A 158 1.58 -1.58 -1.49
C VAL A 158 1.78 -0.07 -1.67
N ARG A 159 0.90 0.75 -1.08
CA ARG A 159 1.05 2.22 -1.12
C ARG A 159 2.33 2.71 -0.44
N ALA A 160 2.65 2.15 0.74
CA ALA A 160 3.86 2.49 1.47
C ALA A 160 5.12 2.16 0.65
N LEU A 161 5.16 0.97 0.01
CA LEU A 161 6.24 0.58 -0.89
C LEU A 161 6.39 1.56 -2.05
N GLY A 162 5.30 1.97 -2.67
CA GLY A 162 5.32 2.97 -3.75
C GLY A 162 5.91 4.32 -3.30
N VAL A 163 5.69 4.73 -2.05
CA VAL A 163 6.30 5.94 -1.48
C VAL A 163 7.80 5.75 -1.25
N VAL A 164 8.19 4.64 -0.61
CA VAL A 164 9.60 4.30 -0.31
C VAL A 164 10.42 4.23 -1.60
N MET A 165 9.91 3.55 -2.63
CA MET A 165 10.60 3.42 -3.93
C MET A 165 10.77 4.75 -4.66
N ARG A 166 9.80 5.66 -4.58
CA ARG A 166 9.95 7.01 -5.15
C ARG A 166 11.01 7.81 -4.42
N GLY A 167 11.05 7.73 -3.09
CA GLY A 167 12.06 8.39 -2.28
C GLY A 167 13.48 7.91 -2.61
N ASP A 168 13.68 6.61 -2.72
CA ASP A 168 15.00 6.01 -3.07
C ASP A 168 15.46 6.46 -4.47
N ARG A 169 14.58 6.45 -5.46
CA ARG A 169 14.91 6.93 -6.82
C ARG A 169 15.30 8.40 -6.84
N SER A 170 14.57 9.26 -6.11
CA SER A 170 14.89 10.67 -6.00
C SER A 170 16.28 10.88 -5.40
N ALA A 171 16.58 10.21 -4.29
CA ALA A 171 17.88 10.29 -3.62
C ALA A 171 19.03 9.84 -4.53
N LYS A 172 18.86 8.74 -5.30
CA LYS A 172 19.86 8.26 -6.26
C LYS A 172 20.10 9.26 -7.38
N THR A 173 19.03 9.84 -7.93
CA THR A 173 19.14 10.86 -9.00
C THR A 173 19.87 12.10 -8.52
N ASP A 174 19.61 12.56 -7.30
CA ASP A 174 20.28 13.74 -6.73
C ASP A 174 21.76 13.45 -6.42
N ALA A 175 22.08 12.25 -5.93
CA ALA A 175 23.46 11.81 -5.73
C ALA A 175 24.26 11.74 -7.05
N GLU A 176 23.67 11.20 -8.12
CA GLU A 176 24.28 11.16 -9.45
C GLU A 176 24.52 12.56 -10.03
N ARG A 177 23.57 13.48 -9.86
CA ARG A 177 23.74 14.88 -10.29
C ARG A 177 24.89 15.54 -9.55
N THR A 178 24.96 15.36 -8.24
CA THR A 178 26.02 15.94 -7.41
C THR A 178 27.40 15.39 -7.81
N SER A 179 27.50 14.08 -8.06
CA SER A 179 28.74 13.45 -8.53
C SER A 179 29.18 14.00 -9.89
N ARG A 180 28.27 14.13 -10.85
CA ARG A 180 28.58 14.71 -12.18
C ARG A 180 29.01 16.17 -12.10
N MET A 181 28.39 16.96 -11.21
CA MET A 181 28.79 18.35 -11.01
C MET A 181 30.21 18.46 -10.45
N ALA A 182 30.56 17.62 -9.48
CA ALA A 182 31.91 17.55 -8.92
C ALA A 182 32.96 17.13 -9.97
N GLU A 183 32.64 16.16 -10.84
CA GLU A 183 33.52 15.77 -11.94
C GLU A 183 33.75 16.89 -12.96
N LEU A 184 32.70 17.65 -13.29
CA LEU A 184 32.80 18.80 -14.20
C LEU A 184 33.65 19.94 -13.61
N GLU A 185 33.52 20.19 -12.32
CA GLU A 185 34.29 21.22 -11.61
C GLU A 185 35.81 20.90 -11.64
N ILE A 186 36.18 19.63 -11.38
CA ILE A 186 37.57 19.12 -11.48
C ILE A 186 38.10 19.26 -12.92
N MET A 187 37.28 18.96 -13.93
CA MET A 187 37.70 19.11 -15.33
C MET A 187 37.96 20.57 -15.71
N ILE A 188 37.11 21.50 -15.26
CA ILE A 188 37.28 22.93 -15.54
C ILE A 188 38.55 23.46 -14.87
N GLU A 189 38.85 23.08 -13.63
CA GLU A 189 40.10 23.49 -12.96
C GLU A 189 41.35 22.97 -13.65
N ARG A 190 41.28 21.73 -14.19
CA ARG A 190 42.42 21.13 -14.90
C ARG A 190 42.69 21.78 -16.25
N ASP A 191 41.67 22.27 -16.96
CA ASP A 191 41.81 22.93 -18.25
C ASP A 191 42.19 24.44 -18.11
N ALA A 192 42.09 24.98 -16.88
CA ALA A 192 42.44 26.34 -16.55
C ALA A 192 43.89 26.55 -16.04
N ALA A 193 44.63 25.43 -15.80
CA ALA A 193 46.00 25.40 -15.30
C ALA A 193 47.00 25.10 -16.40
#